data_31d9591499550f4a852154806cec1513
#
_entry.id   31d9591499550f4a852154806cec1513
#
_cell.length_a   1.000
_cell.length_b   1.000
_cell.length_c   1.000
_cell.angle_alpha   90.00
_cell.angle_beta   90.00
_cell.angle_gamma   90.00
#
_symmetry.space_group_name_H-M   'P 1'
#
loop_
_entity.id
_entity.type
_entity.pdbx_description
1 polymer ?
#
loop_
_entity_poly.entity_id
_entity_poly.type
_entity_poly.pdbx_seq_one_letter_code
_entity_poly.pdbx_strand_id
1 'polypeptide(L)'
;MTSCPVCGSGSISKGGRFSTNANEAAQHFVLAQADGARHAALAAHIASLWSGSKCEMMDCGNCGLGFAHPFVAGDAEFYNLAYPYSDYPQDKWEFTLTADTLERLKTTGMQGIEIGSGFGHFLKQISPRFFPPDHLIAIEYNDVAGKRLAEAGFKVVNRDIRSNAFSDPIFTFDFVFMFQVLEHMDNLGSLTERLRRITSKGAHIFIAVPNPTRIRFNERNDSLVDMPPNHISLWTKEALEQFGAQLGCSVIDFQIEPMAWLKLIRQDLLYSYMRRAQKTGSLANRLRSKPRSRLRRIAEAVLAIAAIPSRTPCWIGAMKSSERLGGSIWVHLQRR
;
A
#
# COMPACT_ATOMS: atom_id res chain seq x y z
N MET A 1 21.63 11.84 11.68
CA MET A 1 21.43 12.14 10.23
C MET A 1 20.48 11.10 9.67
N THR A 2 19.50 11.51 8.88
CA THR A 2 18.53 10.61 8.25
C THR A 2 19.23 9.88 7.10
N SER A 3 19.07 8.56 7.05
CA SER A 3 19.56 7.72 5.94
C SER A 3 18.41 6.97 5.30
N CYS A 4 18.58 6.58 4.03
CA CYS A 4 17.57 5.81 3.30
C CYS A 4 17.35 4.44 3.95
N PRO A 5 16.11 4.05 4.27
CA PRO A 5 15.82 2.77 4.93
C PRO A 5 16.08 1.54 4.03
N VAL A 6 16.27 1.73 2.72
CA VAL A 6 16.57 0.66 1.78
C VAL A 6 18.06 0.60 1.46
N CYS A 7 18.68 1.66 0.93
CA CYS A 7 20.05 1.58 0.45
C CYS A 7 21.10 2.19 1.41
N GLY A 8 20.68 2.72 2.57
CA GLY A 8 21.57 3.31 3.57
C GLY A 8 22.20 4.64 3.18
N SER A 9 21.91 5.17 1.98
CA SER A 9 22.49 6.42 1.50
C SER A 9 22.09 7.61 2.37
N GLY A 10 23.04 8.50 2.66
CA GLY A 10 22.80 9.80 3.30
C GLY A 10 22.41 10.92 2.33
N SER A 11 22.34 10.64 1.01
CA SER A 11 21.88 11.60 0.00
C SER A 11 20.36 11.72 0.05
N ILE A 12 19.86 12.50 0.99
CA ILE A 12 18.44 12.66 1.27
C ILE A 12 18.02 14.10 1.01
N SER A 13 16.91 14.28 0.31
CA SER A 13 16.25 15.56 0.10
C SER A 13 14.81 15.53 0.56
N LYS A 14 14.20 16.70 0.74
CA LYS A 14 12.76 16.77 1.00
C LYS A 14 12.00 16.29 -0.23
N GLY A 15 11.16 15.29 -0.04
CA GLY A 15 10.38 14.63 -1.08
C GLY A 15 8.94 15.11 -1.13
N GLY A 16 8.45 15.45 -2.34
CA GLY A 16 7.06 15.81 -2.55
C GLY A 16 6.57 17.02 -1.76
N ARG A 17 5.24 17.14 -1.67
CA ARG A 17 4.55 18.26 -1.00
C ARG A 17 4.00 17.88 0.37
N PHE A 18 4.13 16.61 0.76
CA PHE A 18 3.60 16.15 2.02
C PHE A 18 4.47 16.62 3.18
N SER A 19 3.88 17.43 4.02
CA SER A 19 4.36 17.77 5.36
C SER A 19 3.12 18.02 6.20
N THR A 20 2.97 17.31 7.30
CA THR A 20 1.76 17.40 8.11
C THR A 20 2.06 17.17 9.58
N ASN A 21 1.16 17.66 10.45
CA ASN A 21 1.12 17.30 11.85
C ASN A 21 0.12 16.16 12.11
N ALA A 22 0.18 15.55 13.28
CA ALA A 22 -0.66 14.42 13.65
C ALA A 22 -2.17 14.72 13.57
N ASN A 23 -2.60 15.94 13.91
CA ASN A 23 -4.00 16.34 13.83
C ASN A 23 -4.49 16.47 12.38
N GLU A 24 -3.67 17.04 11.48
CA GLU A 24 -3.97 17.10 10.05
C GLU A 24 -3.98 15.72 9.42
N ALA A 25 -3.05 14.85 9.81
CA ALA A 25 -3.01 13.47 9.35
C ALA A 25 -4.28 12.71 9.81
N ALA A 26 -4.69 12.84 11.07
CA ALA A 26 -5.93 12.24 11.57
C ALA A 26 -7.16 12.73 10.79
N GLN A 27 -7.23 14.02 10.44
CA GLN A 27 -8.31 14.61 9.64
C GLN A 27 -8.43 13.99 8.25
N HIS A 28 -7.34 13.43 7.72
CA HIS A 28 -7.37 12.69 6.44
C HIS A 28 -8.20 11.40 6.54
N PHE A 29 -8.10 10.69 7.64
CA PHE A 29 -8.78 9.41 7.87
C PHE A 29 -10.15 9.58 8.52
N VAL A 30 -10.23 10.43 9.54
CA VAL A 30 -11.43 10.68 10.33
C VAL A 30 -11.70 12.18 10.40
N LEU A 31 -12.81 12.63 9.83
CA LEU A 31 -13.21 14.05 9.92
C LEU A 31 -13.64 14.37 11.36
N ALA A 32 -13.01 15.36 12.00
CA ALA A 32 -13.33 15.79 13.35
C ALA A 32 -14.80 16.18 13.52
N GLN A 33 -15.42 16.75 12.47
CA GLN A 33 -16.83 17.13 12.46
C GLN A 33 -17.79 15.93 12.36
N ALA A 34 -17.30 14.77 11.92
CA ALA A 34 -18.11 13.55 11.81
C ALA A 34 -18.00 12.69 13.07
N ASP A 35 -16.82 12.61 13.64
CA ASP A 35 -16.50 11.83 14.85
C ASP A 35 -15.30 12.47 15.57
N GLY A 36 -15.59 13.46 16.43
CA GLY A 36 -14.56 14.24 17.11
C GLY A 36 -13.74 13.42 18.13
N ALA A 37 -14.38 12.49 18.83
CA ALA A 37 -13.71 11.65 19.81
C ALA A 37 -12.70 10.70 19.14
N ARG A 38 -13.12 10.02 18.07
CA ARG A 38 -12.27 9.12 17.31
C ARG A 38 -11.15 9.88 16.58
N HIS A 39 -11.44 11.07 16.04
CA HIS A 39 -10.42 11.94 15.46
C HIS A 39 -9.35 12.31 16.50
N ALA A 40 -9.75 12.73 17.70
CA ALA A 40 -8.81 13.10 18.77
C ALA A 40 -7.96 11.91 19.22
N ALA A 41 -8.57 10.73 19.39
CA ALA A 41 -7.85 9.50 19.71
C ALA A 41 -6.83 9.13 18.63
N LEU A 42 -7.23 9.19 17.35
CA LEU A 42 -6.34 8.92 16.22
C LEU A 42 -5.19 9.94 16.14
N ALA A 43 -5.45 11.24 16.34
CA ALA A 43 -4.41 12.27 16.34
C ALA A 43 -3.38 12.06 17.46
N ALA A 44 -3.84 11.71 18.66
CA ALA A 44 -2.97 11.40 19.80
C ALA A 44 -2.11 10.16 19.51
N HIS A 45 -2.72 9.12 18.94
CA HIS A 45 -2.00 7.89 18.57
C HIS A 45 -0.95 8.13 17.49
N ILE A 46 -1.27 8.87 16.42
CA ILE A 46 -0.32 9.25 15.37
C ILE A 46 0.85 10.06 15.96
N ALA A 47 0.58 11.00 16.87
CA ALA A 47 1.63 11.76 17.54
C ALA A 47 2.59 10.86 18.35
N SER A 48 2.06 9.81 19.00
CA SER A 48 2.87 8.84 19.73
C SER A 48 3.74 8.00 18.78
N LEU A 49 3.19 7.52 17.66
CA LEU A 49 3.94 6.79 16.64
C LEU A 49 5.12 7.61 16.09
N TRP A 50 4.91 8.88 15.84
CA TRP A 50 5.95 9.76 15.30
C TRP A 50 6.93 10.27 16.35
N SER A 51 6.73 9.96 17.63
CA SER A 51 7.51 10.50 18.75
C SER A 51 7.65 12.02 18.67
N GLY A 52 6.59 12.67 18.15
CA GLY A 52 6.57 14.11 17.86
C GLY A 52 5.32 14.53 17.08
N SER A 53 5.31 15.77 16.61
CA SER A 53 4.10 16.35 16.04
C SER A 53 4.06 16.41 14.52
N LYS A 54 5.13 16.03 13.83
CA LYS A 54 5.24 16.24 12.37
C LYS A 54 5.79 15.02 11.65
N CYS A 55 5.33 14.85 10.42
CA CYS A 55 5.87 13.91 9.46
C CYS A 55 6.08 14.59 8.10
N GLU A 56 7.18 14.28 7.44
CA GLU A 56 7.54 14.78 6.10
C GLU A 56 7.92 13.62 5.20
N MET A 57 7.65 13.74 3.90
CA MET A 57 8.18 12.81 2.92
C MET A 57 9.59 13.25 2.50
N MET A 58 10.49 12.30 2.47
CA MET A 58 11.88 12.45 2.03
C MET A 58 12.12 11.61 0.78
N ASP A 59 13.03 12.03 -0.08
CA ASP A 59 13.45 11.27 -1.27
C ASP A 59 14.94 10.92 -1.17
N CYS A 60 15.25 9.66 -1.46
CA CYS A 60 16.63 9.19 -1.57
C CYS A 60 17.20 9.51 -2.94
N GLY A 61 18.28 10.30 -2.99
CA GLY A 61 18.98 10.64 -4.23
C GLY A 61 19.72 9.46 -4.89
N ASN A 62 19.89 8.33 -4.18
CA ASN A 62 20.60 7.16 -4.71
C ASN A 62 19.65 6.12 -5.34
N CYS A 63 18.61 5.68 -4.64
CA CYS A 63 17.69 4.66 -5.14
C CYS A 63 16.29 5.20 -5.47
N GLY A 64 16.03 6.49 -5.29
CA GLY A 64 14.77 7.12 -5.60
C GLY A 64 13.61 6.75 -4.65
N LEU A 65 13.86 5.98 -3.57
CA LEU A 65 12.82 5.69 -2.59
C LEU A 65 12.29 6.98 -1.97
N GLY A 66 10.98 7.20 -2.05
CA GLY A 66 10.32 8.18 -1.21
C GLY A 66 9.96 7.53 0.13
N PHE A 67 10.18 8.22 1.26
CA PHE A 67 9.88 7.65 2.55
C PHE A 67 9.49 8.71 3.59
N ALA A 68 8.66 8.31 4.54
CA ALA A 68 8.24 9.16 5.66
C ALA A 68 9.38 9.42 6.63
N HIS A 69 9.44 10.58 7.21
CA HIS A 69 10.32 10.88 8.32
C HIS A 69 9.50 11.52 9.47
N PRO A 70 9.35 10.84 10.61
CA PRO A 70 9.95 9.54 10.97
C PRO A 70 9.43 8.38 10.11
N PHE A 71 10.27 7.34 9.91
CA PHE A 71 9.93 6.14 9.14
C PHE A 71 9.29 5.10 10.06
N VAL A 72 8.03 5.34 10.39
CA VAL A 72 7.23 4.50 11.31
C VAL A 72 5.89 4.18 10.67
N ALA A 73 5.57 2.90 10.59
CA ALA A 73 4.32 2.39 10.06
C ALA A 73 3.14 2.58 11.02
N GLY A 74 1.92 2.57 10.51
CA GLY A 74 0.73 2.40 11.31
C GLY A 74 0.71 1.01 11.96
N ASP A 75 0.32 0.96 13.22
CA ASP A 75 0.13 -0.27 13.98
C ASP A 75 -1.35 -0.69 14.02
N ALA A 76 -1.67 -1.76 14.75
CA ALA A 76 -3.04 -2.27 14.87
C ALA A 76 -4.01 -1.21 15.40
N GLU A 77 -3.61 -0.38 16.37
CA GLU A 77 -4.44 0.68 16.92
C GLU A 77 -4.72 1.78 15.88
N PHE A 78 -3.70 2.17 15.10
CA PHE A 78 -3.88 3.08 13.98
C PHE A 78 -4.93 2.55 13.00
N TYR A 79 -4.83 1.29 12.57
CA TYR A 79 -5.78 0.71 11.61
C TYR A 79 -7.19 0.59 12.18
N ASN A 80 -7.35 0.24 13.46
CA ASN A 80 -8.65 0.20 14.13
C ASN A 80 -9.31 1.59 14.17
N LEU A 81 -8.54 2.64 14.45
CA LEU A 81 -9.03 4.00 14.49
C LEU A 81 -9.25 4.59 13.08
N ALA A 82 -8.37 4.33 12.13
CA ALA A 82 -8.44 4.89 10.78
C ALA A 82 -9.45 4.18 9.88
N TYR A 83 -9.53 2.84 9.94
CA TYR A 83 -10.26 1.99 8.99
C TYR A 83 -11.13 0.91 9.67
N PRO A 84 -12.12 1.26 10.50
CA PRO A 84 -12.94 0.26 11.21
C PRO A 84 -13.78 -0.63 10.28
N TYR A 85 -13.94 -0.22 9.03
CA TYR A 85 -14.70 -0.94 8.00
C TYR A 85 -13.87 -0.96 6.71
N SER A 86 -12.84 -1.79 6.65
CA SER A 86 -12.05 -1.96 5.43
C SER A 86 -12.74 -2.94 4.48
N ASP A 87 -12.88 -2.52 3.22
CA ASP A 87 -13.31 -3.37 2.12
C ASP A 87 -12.11 -3.55 1.19
N TYR A 88 -11.67 -4.80 1.00
CA TYR A 88 -10.51 -5.11 0.19
C TYR A 88 -10.95 -5.34 -1.27
N PRO A 89 -10.30 -4.70 -2.27
CA PRO A 89 -10.58 -4.97 -3.67
C PRO A 89 -10.43 -6.45 -4.01
N GLN A 90 -11.42 -7.02 -4.68
CA GLN A 90 -11.43 -8.44 -5.06
C GLN A 90 -10.52 -8.70 -6.26
N ASP A 91 -10.55 -7.79 -7.23
CA ASP A 91 -9.79 -7.89 -8.47
C ASP A 91 -8.72 -6.81 -8.52
N LYS A 92 -7.48 -7.23 -8.64
CA LYS A 92 -6.33 -6.35 -8.84
C LYS A 92 -5.55 -6.81 -10.07
N TRP A 93 -5.01 -5.85 -10.82
CA TRP A 93 -4.17 -6.12 -11.99
C TRP A 93 -2.99 -7.04 -11.65
N GLU A 94 -2.32 -6.78 -10.54
CA GLU A 94 -1.18 -7.59 -10.07
C GLU A 94 -1.55 -9.05 -9.77
N PHE A 95 -2.79 -9.34 -9.40
CA PHE A 95 -3.27 -10.72 -9.19
C PHE A 95 -3.33 -11.49 -10.50
N THR A 96 -3.93 -10.88 -11.53
CA THR A 96 -4.00 -11.48 -12.87
C THR A 96 -2.61 -11.70 -13.45
N LEU A 97 -1.75 -10.66 -13.40
CA LEU A 97 -0.39 -10.74 -13.91
C LEU A 97 0.44 -11.85 -13.23
N THR A 98 0.29 -11.97 -11.89
CA THR A 98 0.99 -13.03 -11.15
C THR A 98 0.44 -14.41 -11.48
N ALA A 99 -0.89 -14.56 -11.59
CA ALA A 99 -1.50 -15.85 -12.00
C ALA A 99 -1.03 -16.28 -13.41
N ASP A 100 -0.99 -15.35 -14.39
CA ASP A 100 -0.48 -15.61 -15.73
C ASP A 100 1.03 -15.98 -15.73
N THR A 101 1.78 -15.44 -14.76
CA THR A 101 3.18 -15.79 -14.58
C THR A 101 3.34 -17.17 -13.97
N LEU A 102 2.53 -17.53 -12.98
CA LEU A 102 2.53 -18.85 -12.36
C LEU A 102 2.24 -19.99 -13.37
N GLU A 103 1.46 -19.73 -14.43
CA GLU A 103 1.24 -20.72 -15.49
C GLU A 103 2.50 -21.19 -16.21
N ARG A 104 3.51 -20.34 -16.24
CA ARG A 104 4.80 -20.61 -16.86
C ARG A 104 5.82 -21.19 -15.90
N LEU A 105 5.49 -21.24 -14.61
CA LEU A 105 6.37 -21.73 -13.56
C LEU A 105 5.91 -23.09 -13.06
N LYS A 106 6.87 -23.90 -12.61
CA LYS A 106 6.55 -25.18 -11.94
C LYS A 106 6.10 -24.87 -10.51
N THR A 107 4.88 -25.27 -10.14
CA THR A 107 4.31 -25.05 -8.81
C THR A 107 4.01 -26.35 -8.06
N THR A 108 4.01 -27.49 -8.75
CA THR A 108 3.65 -28.79 -8.17
C THR A 108 4.57 -29.18 -7.01
N GLY A 109 3.99 -29.42 -5.85
CA GLY A 109 4.70 -29.80 -4.61
C GLY A 109 5.40 -28.64 -3.90
N MET A 110 5.26 -27.42 -4.42
CA MET A 110 5.89 -26.22 -3.85
C MET A 110 5.00 -25.53 -2.82
N GLN A 111 5.65 -24.74 -1.94
CA GLN A 111 5.00 -24.02 -0.84
C GLN A 111 4.97 -22.52 -1.13
N GLY A 112 3.83 -21.87 -0.86
CA GLY A 112 3.65 -20.44 -1.02
C GLY A 112 3.23 -19.74 0.26
N ILE A 113 3.57 -18.45 0.36
CA ILE A 113 3.15 -17.59 1.45
C ILE A 113 2.70 -16.24 0.89
N GLU A 114 1.52 -15.78 1.32
CA GLU A 114 1.06 -14.41 1.06
C GLU A 114 1.14 -13.58 2.33
N ILE A 115 1.86 -12.47 2.27
CA ILE A 115 2.01 -11.52 3.36
C ILE A 115 1.00 -10.39 3.14
N GLY A 116 0.10 -10.17 4.12
CA GLY A 116 -1.00 -9.23 4.00
C GLY A 116 -2.13 -9.75 3.10
N SER A 117 -2.61 -10.96 3.39
CA SER A 117 -3.55 -11.68 2.51
C SER A 117 -4.96 -11.04 2.46
N GLY A 118 -5.32 -10.13 3.37
CA GLY A 118 -6.66 -9.56 3.45
C GLY A 118 -7.73 -10.64 3.49
N PHE A 119 -8.78 -10.55 2.67
CA PHE A 119 -9.81 -11.58 2.59
C PHE A 119 -9.44 -12.80 1.71
N GLY A 120 -8.16 -12.91 1.32
CA GLY A 120 -7.62 -14.04 0.56
C GLY A 120 -8.09 -14.10 -0.89
N HIS A 121 -8.39 -12.96 -1.49
CA HIS A 121 -8.86 -12.93 -2.88
C HIS A 121 -7.84 -13.51 -3.85
N PHE A 122 -6.56 -13.18 -3.69
CA PHE A 122 -5.49 -13.75 -4.50
C PHE A 122 -5.28 -15.24 -4.22
N LEU A 123 -5.18 -15.65 -2.94
CA LEU A 123 -5.03 -17.07 -2.59
C LEU A 123 -6.16 -17.94 -3.14
N LYS A 124 -7.40 -17.45 -3.06
CA LYS A 124 -8.58 -18.14 -3.63
C LYS A 124 -8.52 -18.24 -5.15
N GLN A 125 -7.91 -17.25 -5.83
CA GLN A 125 -7.74 -17.27 -7.28
C GLN A 125 -6.71 -18.30 -7.72
N ILE A 126 -5.60 -18.46 -6.99
CA ILE A 126 -4.48 -19.32 -7.37
C ILE A 126 -4.59 -20.75 -6.82
N SER A 127 -5.23 -20.94 -5.65
CA SER A 127 -5.30 -22.22 -4.96
C SER A 127 -5.90 -23.36 -5.81
N PRO A 128 -7.05 -23.20 -6.48
CA PRO A 128 -7.59 -24.33 -7.25
C PRO A 128 -6.76 -24.73 -8.46
N ARG A 129 -5.84 -23.87 -8.87
CA ARG A 129 -5.15 -23.98 -10.16
C ARG A 129 -3.68 -24.35 -10.04
N PHE A 130 -2.98 -23.77 -9.04
CA PHE A 130 -1.52 -23.90 -8.92
C PHE A 130 -1.08 -24.57 -7.63
N PHE A 131 -1.82 -24.38 -6.53
CA PHE A 131 -1.44 -24.87 -5.21
C PHE A 131 -2.63 -25.51 -4.48
N PRO A 132 -2.46 -26.67 -3.84
CA PRO A 132 -3.40 -27.11 -2.82
C PRO A 132 -3.51 -26.07 -1.68
N PRO A 133 -4.67 -25.89 -1.03
CA PRO A 133 -4.83 -24.90 0.05
C PRO A 133 -3.85 -25.08 1.22
N ASP A 134 -3.49 -26.30 1.55
CA ASP A 134 -2.54 -26.66 2.62
C ASP A 134 -1.06 -26.35 2.27
N HIS A 135 -0.78 -26.07 1.00
CA HIS A 135 0.53 -25.58 0.52
C HIS A 135 0.64 -24.06 0.56
N LEU A 136 -0.41 -23.36 0.96
CA LEU A 136 -0.45 -21.90 1.04
C LEU A 136 -0.61 -21.44 2.48
N ILE A 137 0.26 -20.52 2.90
CA ILE A 137 0.13 -19.83 4.19
C ILE A 137 -0.27 -18.39 3.96
N ALA A 138 -1.31 -17.95 4.69
CA ALA A 138 -1.77 -16.59 4.73
C ALA A 138 -1.26 -15.88 5.98
N ILE A 139 -0.60 -14.73 5.83
CA ILE A 139 -0.31 -13.82 6.95
C ILE A 139 -1.31 -12.66 6.89
N GLU A 140 -2.10 -12.53 7.95
CA GLU A 140 -3.11 -11.48 8.03
C GLU A 140 -3.36 -11.09 9.49
N TYR A 141 -3.34 -9.78 9.78
CA TYR A 141 -3.55 -9.25 11.15
C TYR A 141 -5.01 -9.04 11.51
N ASN A 142 -5.86 -8.82 10.52
CA ASN A 142 -7.27 -8.57 10.77
C ASN A 142 -7.97 -9.87 11.13
N ASP A 143 -8.53 -9.97 12.35
CA ASP A 143 -9.18 -11.17 12.85
C ASP A 143 -10.36 -11.62 11.98
N VAL A 144 -11.13 -10.67 11.42
CA VAL A 144 -12.27 -10.99 10.54
C VAL A 144 -11.78 -11.58 9.24
N ALA A 145 -10.74 -11.02 8.66
CA ALA A 145 -10.14 -11.53 7.44
C ALA A 145 -9.47 -12.89 7.67
N GLY A 146 -8.73 -13.04 8.78
CA GLY A 146 -8.11 -14.30 9.18
C GLY A 146 -9.12 -15.44 9.37
N LYS A 147 -10.27 -15.18 10.01
CA LYS A 147 -11.35 -16.17 10.13
C LYS A 147 -11.90 -16.61 8.78
N ARG A 148 -12.17 -15.67 7.87
CA ARG A 148 -12.64 -15.98 6.52
C ARG A 148 -11.65 -16.79 5.69
N LEU A 149 -10.34 -16.55 5.88
CA LEU A 149 -9.28 -17.33 5.26
C LEU A 149 -9.25 -18.76 5.80
N ALA A 150 -9.34 -18.93 7.14
CA ALA A 150 -9.39 -20.25 7.77
C ALA A 150 -10.64 -21.05 7.35
N GLU A 151 -11.81 -20.40 7.29
CA GLU A 151 -13.05 -21.00 6.78
C GLU A 151 -12.94 -21.43 5.30
N ALA A 152 -12.10 -20.74 4.52
CA ALA A 152 -11.79 -21.11 3.14
C ALA A 152 -10.71 -22.21 3.01
N GLY A 153 -10.23 -22.76 4.15
CA GLY A 153 -9.30 -23.89 4.20
C GLY A 153 -7.83 -23.52 4.15
N PHE A 154 -7.49 -22.23 4.23
CA PHE A 154 -6.09 -21.79 4.26
C PHE A 154 -5.51 -21.86 5.67
N LYS A 155 -4.20 -22.15 5.76
CA LYS A 155 -3.42 -22.00 7.00
C LYS A 155 -3.15 -20.52 7.23
N VAL A 156 -3.68 -19.98 8.34
CA VAL A 156 -3.54 -18.56 8.68
C VAL A 156 -2.59 -18.36 9.84
N VAL A 157 -1.72 -17.37 9.71
CA VAL A 157 -0.84 -16.89 10.79
C VAL A 157 -1.18 -15.43 11.07
N ASN A 158 -1.84 -15.19 12.20
CA ASN A 158 -2.22 -13.84 12.65
C ASN A 158 -1.07 -13.23 13.47
N ARG A 159 0.06 -12.97 12.82
CA ARG A 159 1.26 -12.35 13.43
C ARG A 159 2.08 -11.63 12.38
N ASP A 160 2.93 -10.72 12.86
CA ASP A 160 3.94 -10.08 12.01
C ASP A 160 4.89 -11.13 11.44
N ILE A 161 5.14 -11.09 10.14
CA ILE A 161 6.13 -11.95 9.47
C ILE A 161 7.51 -11.81 10.10
N ARG A 162 7.83 -10.65 10.66
CA ARG A 162 9.08 -10.34 11.36
C ARG A 162 9.15 -10.97 12.77
N SER A 163 8.04 -11.52 13.28
CA SER A 163 7.98 -12.17 14.58
C SER A 163 8.70 -13.53 14.61
N ASN A 164 9.03 -14.01 15.81
CA ASN A 164 9.68 -15.31 16.00
C ASN A 164 8.79 -16.53 15.67
N ALA A 165 7.53 -16.34 15.30
CA ALA A 165 6.61 -17.42 14.91
C ALA A 165 7.12 -18.27 13.72
N PHE A 166 8.03 -17.72 12.92
CA PHE A 166 8.67 -18.40 11.78
C PHE A 166 10.14 -18.78 12.07
N SER A 167 10.53 -18.90 13.34
CA SER A 167 11.89 -19.23 13.74
C SER A 167 12.25 -20.70 13.48
N ASP A 168 11.23 -21.54 13.26
CA ASP A 168 11.42 -22.95 12.99
C ASP A 168 11.97 -23.14 11.55
N PRO A 169 13.13 -23.81 11.36
CA PRO A 169 13.73 -24.03 10.05
C PRO A 169 12.88 -24.88 9.08
N ILE A 170 11.74 -25.40 9.53
CA ILE A 170 10.85 -26.27 8.76
C ILE A 170 10.04 -25.50 7.69
N PHE A 171 9.90 -24.17 7.82
CA PHE A 171 9.12 -23.37 6.88
C PHE A 171 10.01 -22.67 5.86
N THR A 172 10.25 -23.32 4.72
CA THR A 172 10.82 -22.68 3.54
C THR A 172 9.76 -22.59 2.44
N PHE A 173 9.72 -21.42 1.78
CA PHE A 173 8.76 -21.15 0.73
C PHE A 173 9.45 -20.97 -0.62
N ASP A 174 8.84 -21.55 -1.64
CA ASP A 174 9.26 -21.41 -3.02
C ASP A 174 8.62 -20.19 -3.69
N PHE A 175 7.49 -19.74 -3.12
CA PHE A 175 6.74 -18.57 -3.59
C PHE A 175 6.39 -17.64 -2.44
N VAL A 176 6.69 -16.36 -2.61
CA VAL A 176 6.30 -15.28 -1.69
C VAL A 176 5.50 -14.23 -2.46
N PHE A 177 4.36 -13.85 -1.92
CA PHE A 177 3.48 -12.85 -2.50
C PHE A 177 3.29 -11.69 -1.51
N MET A 178 3.50 -10.45 -1.98
CA MET A 178 3.33 -9.22 -1.20
C MET A 178 2.66 -8.16 -2.08
N PHE A 179 1.35 -8.00 -1.95
CA PHE A 179 0.57 -7.09 -2.79
C PHE A 179 -0.04 -5.97 -1.98
N GLN A 180 0.45 -4.73 -2.19
CA GLN A 180 0.03 -3.53 -1.48
C GLN A 180 0.26 -3.68 0.04
N VAL A 181 1.48 -4.07 0.41
CA VAL A 181 1.89 -4.33 1.79
C VAL A 181 3.22 -3.65 2.11
N LEU A 182 4.19 -3.69 1.19
CA LEU A 182 5.55 -3.22 1.46
C LEU A 182 5.60 -1.71 1.74
N GLU A 183 4.67 -0.94 1.19
CA GLU A 183 4.49 0.49 1.43
C GLU A 183 4.04 0.83 2.86
N HIS A 184 3.52 -0.16 3.58
CA HIS A 184 3.06 -0.05 4.97
C HIS A 184 4.10 -0.57 5.99
N MET A 185 5.26 -1.03 5.55
CA MET A 185 6.21 -1.70 6.42
C MET A 185 7.40 -0.80 6.76
N ASP A 186 7.63 -0.62 8.04
CA ASP A 186 8.90 -0.14 8.61
C ASP A 186 9.84 -1.30 8.91
N ASN A 187 10.98 -1.01 9.56
CA ASN A 187 11.98 -2.01 9.96
C ASN A 187 12.32 -3.00 8.83
N LEU A 188 12.61 -2.47 7.65
CA LEU A 188 12.88 -3.25 6.44
C LEU A 188 14.06 -4.22 6.60
N GLY A 189 15.02 -3.92 7.50
CA GLY A 189 16.12 -4.82 7.82
C GLY A 189 15.62 -6.16 8.38
N SER A 190 14.72 -6.13 9.38
CA SER A 190 14.12 -7.34 9.94
C SER A 190 13.27 -8.10 8.92
N LEU A 191 12.54 -7.39 8.06
CA LEU A 191 11.80 -8.01 6.95
C LEU A 191 12.74 -8.74 5.99
N THR A 192 13.81 -8.07 5.56
CA THR A 192 14.82 -8.64 4.66
C THR A 192 15.46 -9.89 5.25
N GLU A 193 15.89 -9.82 6.52
CA GLU A 193 16.45 -10.96 7.21
C GLU A 193 15.46 -12.13 7.28
N ARG A 194 14.21 -11.84 7.62
CA ARG A 194 13.16 -12.86 7.69
C ARG A 194 12.90 -13.51 6.34
N LEU A 195 12.69 -12.72 5.29
CA LEU A 195 12.46 -13.25 3.95
C LEU A 195 13.62 -14.12 3.47
N ARG A 196 14.87 -13.73 3.76
CA ARG A 196 16.05 -14.56 3.45
C ARG A 196 16.05 -15.91 4.15
N ARG A 197 15.53 -15.99 5.37
CA ARG A 197 15.47 -17.24 6.15
C ARG A 197 14.39 -18.19 5.70
N ILE A 198 13.23 -17.65 5.28
CA ILE A 198 12.06 -18.46 4.95
C ILE A 198 11.93 -18.79 3.45
N THR A 199 12.80 -18.26 2.60
CA THR A 199 12.76 -18.55 1.17
C THR A 199 13.80 -19.56 0.76
N SER A 200 13.40 -20.54 -0.05
CA SER A 200 14.34 -21.54 -0.63
C SER A 200 15.24 -20.89 -1.70
N LYS A 201 16.34 -21.57 -2.03
CA LYS A 201 17.14 -21.18 -3.21
C LYS A 201 16.30 -21.39 -4.46
N GLY A 202 16.31 -20.43 -5.37
CA GLY A 202 15.46 -20.44 -6.56
C GLY A 202 14.03 -19.91 -6.32
N ALA A 203 13.65 -19.55 -5.08
CA ALA A 203 12.32 -19.05 -4.75
C ALA A 203 11.95 -17.81 -5.58
N HIS A 204 10.68 -17.71 -5.91
CA HIS A 204 10.07 -16.59 -6.62
C HIS A 204 9.37 -15.64 -5.64
N ILE A 205 9.66 -14.36 -5.70
CA ILE A 205 9.05 -13.33 -4.86
C ILE A 205 8.33 -12.34 -5.76
N PHE A 206 7.04 -12.17 -5.54
CA PHE A 206 6.19 -11.23 -6.27
C PHE A 206 5.77 -10.09 -5.35
N ILE A 207 6.10 -8.87 -5.75
CA ILE A 207 5.78 -7.66 -4.98
C ILE A 207 5.02 -6.71 -5.88
N ALA A 208 3.89 -6.17 -5.38
CA ALA A 208 3.24 -5.04 -5.99
C ALA A 208 3.01 -3.95 -4.96
N VAL A 209 3.28 -2.71 -5.35
CA VAL A 209 3.13 -1.50 -4.54
C VAL A 209 2.49 -0.39 -5.38
N PRO A 210 1.93 0.66 -4.77
CA PRO A 210 1.44 1.81 -5.51
C PRO A 210 2.54 2.44 -6.37
N ASN A 211 2.16 2.86 -7.58
CA ASN A 211 3.09 3.51 -8.51
C ASN A 211 3.48 4.91 -7.99
N PRO A 212 4.75 5.16 -7.66
CA PRO A 212 5.20 6.44 -7.12
C PRO A 212 4.97 7.61 -8.11
N THR A 213 5.09 7.37 -9.41
CA THR A 213 4.81 8.38 -10.43
C THR A 213 3.35 8.84 -10.38
N ARG A 214 2.42 7.88 -10.16
CA ARG A 214 1.00 8.18 -9.98
C ARG A 214 0.73 8.98 -8.70
N ILE A 215 1.37 8.63 -7.59
CA ILE A 215 1.23 9.35 -6.32
C ILE A 215 1.77 10.77 -6.48
N ARG A 216 2.95 10.94 -7.07
CA ARG A 216 3.53 12.27 -7.32
C ARG A 216 2.66 13.12 -8.28
N PHE A 217 2.05 12.50 -9.29
CA PHE A 217 1.04 13.17 -10.13
C PHE A 217 -0.13 13.69 -9.28
N ASN A 218 -0.68 12.87 -8.38
CA ASN A 218 -1.76 13.26 -7.49
C ASN A 218 -1.34 14.42 -6.58
N GLU A 219 -0.16 14.37 -5.97
CA GLU A 219 0.40 15.43 -5.12
C GLU A 219 0.55 16.77 -5.86
N ARG A 220 1.12 16.75 -7.09
CA ARG A 220 1.26 17.96 -7.92
C ARG A 220 -0.10 18.61 -8.22
N ASN A 221 -1.15 17.82 -8.21
CA ASN A 221 -2.51 18.25 -8.49
C ASN A 221 -3.37 18.42 -7.23
N ASP A 222 -2.76 18.64 -6.06
CA ASP A 222 -3.40 18.86 -4.75
C ASP A 222 -4.28 17.69 -4.27
N SER A 223 -4.04 16.50 -4.80
CA SER A 223 -4.74 15.27 -4.38
C SER A 223 -3.79 14.42 -3.55
N LEU A 224 -3.73 14.68 -2.26
CA LEU A 224 -2.95 13.87 -1.34
C LEU A 224 -3.69 12.58 -1.04
N VAL A 225 -3.09 11.47 -1.41
CA VAL A 225 -3.57 10.11 -1.15
C VAL A 225 -2.45 9.32 -0.53
N ASP A 226 -2.81 8.28 0.17
CA ASP A 226 -1.85 7.31 0.68
C ASP A 226 -0.79 7.94 1.61
N MET A 227 -1.28 8.64 2.62
CA MET A 227 -0.44 9.41 3.55
C MET A 227 0.09 8.56 4.71
N PRO A 228 1.27 8.95 5.28
CA PRO A 228 1.71 8.42 6.57
C PRO A 228 0.69 8.68 7.70
N PRO A 229 0.58 7.76 8.67
CA PRO A 229 1.35 6.53 8.84
C PRO A 229 0.80 5.32 8.07
N ASN A 230 -0.18 5.50 7.17
CA ASN A 230 -0.70 4.41 6.34
C ASN A 230 0.34 3.97 5.29
N HIS A 231 0.64 4.82 4.30
CA HIS A 231 1.72 4.57 3.35
C HIS A 231 2.96 5.39 3.77
N ILE A 232 3.99 4.71 4.19
CA ILE A 232 5.23 5.33 4.66
C ILE A 232 6.36 5.30 3.65
N SER A 233 6.16 4.61 2.51
CA SER A 233 7.17 4.51 1.46
C SER A 233 6.58 4.51 0.05
N LEU A 234 7.31 5.11 -0.87
CA LEU A 234 7.02 5.19 -2.31
C LEU A 234 8.16 4.49 -3.05
N TRP A 235 7.90 3.30 -3.55
CA TRP A 235 8.90 2.43 -4.13
C TRP A 235 9.10 2.70 -5.62
N THR A 236 10.33 3.02 -6.01
CA THR A 236 10.75 3.07 -7.42
C THR A 236 11.26 1.70 -7.88
N LYS A 237 11.48 1.55 -9.18
CA LYS A 237 12.12 0.35 -9.74
C LYS A 237 13.49 0.12 -9.08
N GLU A 238 14.30 1.17 -9.00
CA GLU A 238 15.65 1.13 -8.44
C GLU A 238 15.65 0.78 -6.94
N ALA A 239 14.66 1.28 -6.19
CA ALA A 239 14.49 0.91 -4.79
C ALA A 239 14.10 -0.57 -4.62
N LEU A 240 13.23 -1.11 -5.47
CA LEU A 240 12.87 -2.53 -5.49
C LEU A 240 14.04 -3.41 -5.92
N GLU A 241 14.87 -2.97 -6.87
CA GLU A 241 16.11 -3.64 -7.26
C GLU A 241 17.11 -3.72 -6.09
N GLN A 242 17.31 -2.62 -5.36
CA GLN A 242 18.16 -2.59 -4.16
C GLN A 242 17.62 -3.50 -3.06
N PHE A 243 16.31 -3.48 -2.81
CA PHE A 243 15.67 -4.38 -1.86
C PHE A 243 15.82 -5.85 -2.27
N GLY A 244 15.61 -6.16 -3.55
CA GLY A 244 15.84 -7.50 -4.11
C GLY A 244 17.29 -7.97 -3.97
N ALA A 245 18.26 -7.08 -4.21
CA ALA A 245 19.69 -7.38 -4.01
C ALA A 245 20.00 -7.72 -2.56
N GLN A 246 19.41 -7.02 -1.58
CA GLN A 246 19.54 -7.35 -0.15
C GLN A 246 18.96 -8.73 0.18
N LEU A 247 17.92 -9.16 -0.52
CA LEU A 247 17.36 -10.51 -0.38
C LEU A 247 18.23 -11.59 -1.06
N GLY A 248 19.27 -11.21 -1.79
CA GLY A 248 20.04 -12.13 -2.63
C GLY A 248 19.27 -12.57 -3.89
N CYS A 249 18.37 -11.71 -4.37
CA CYS A 249 17.52 -11.95 -5.54
C CYS A 249 18.01 -11.19 -6.78
N SER A 250 17.60 -11.70 -7.95
CA SER A 250 17.66 -10.98 -9.23
C SER A 250 16.25 -10.54 -9.62
N VAL A 251 16.12 -9.39 -10.26
CA VAL A 251 14.87 -8.98 -10.91
C VAL A 251 14.71 -9.81 -12.19
N ILE A 252 13.59 -10.51 -12.30
CA ILE A 252 13.22 -11.30 -13.49
C ILE A 252 12.33 -10.48 -14.41
N ASP A 253 11.36 -9.76 -13.84
CA ASP A 253 10.45 -8.91 -14.60
C ASP A 253 10.00 -7.72 -13.74
N PHE A 254 9.69 -6.62 -14.40
CA PHE A 254 9.15 -5.41 -13.79
C PHE A 254 8.11 -4.79 -14.71
N GLN A 255 6.90 -4.59 -14.19
CA GLN A 255 5.81 -4.02 -14.96
C GLN A 255 5.09 -2.90 -14.21
N ILE A 256 4.55 -1.97 -14.98
CA ILE A 256 3.69 -0.89 -14.49
C ILE A 256 2.28 -1.15 -15.01
N GLU A 257 1.28 -1.10 -14.13
CA GLU A 257 -0.14 -1.26 -14.49
C GLU A 257 -0.47 -0.39 -15.72
N PRO A 258 -1.10 -0.95 -16.75
CA PRO A 258 -1.58 -0.15 -17.87
C PRO A 258 -2.53 0.95 -17.41
N MET A 259 -2.32 2.17 -17.89
CA MET A 259 -3.13 3.29 -17.48
C MET A 259 -4.53 3.22 -18.11
N ALA A 260 -5.56 3.22 -17.26
CA ALA A 260 -6.95 3.36 -17.64
C ALA A 260 -7.40 4.81 -17.41
N TRP A 261 -7.57 5.61 -18.48
CA TRP A 261 -7.91 7.03 -18.39
C TRP A 261 -9.19 7.30 -17.59
N LEU A 262 -10.24 6.51 -17.77
CA LEU A 262 -11.47 6.66 -17.01
C LEU A 262 -11.26 6.41 -15.51
N LYS A 263 -10.45 5.41 -15.16
CA LYS A 263 -10.06 5.11 -13.77
C LYS A 263 -9.28 6.30 -13.17
N LEU A 264 -8.31 6.86 -13.93
CA LEU A 264 -7.52 8.03 -13.52
C LEU A 264 -8.42 9.23 -13.24
N ILE A 265 -9.24 9.62 -14.20
CA ILE A 265 -10.13 10.79 -14.08
C ILE A 265 -11.09 10.61 -12.90
N ARG A 266 -11.74 9.45 -12.80
CA ARG A 266 -12.66 9.15 -11.69
C ARG A 266 -11.98 9.23 -10.32
N GLN A 267 -10.80 8.67 -10.19
CA GLN A 267 -10.03 8.72 -8.93
C GLN A 267 -9.59 10.15 -8.60
N ASP A 268 -9.07 10.89 -9.59
CA ASP A 268 -8.64 12.28 -9.40
C ASP A 268 -9.80 13.20 -8.96
N LEU A 269 -10.98 13.03 -9.54
CA LEU A 269 -12.20 13.75 -9.12
C LEU A 269 -12.59 13.39 -7.68
N LEU A 270 -12.54 12.11 -7.32
CA LEU A 270 -12.83 11.64 -5.97
C LEU A 270 -11.83 12.23 -4.95
N TYR A 271 -10.54 12.18 -5.24
CA TYR A 271 -9.51 12.72 -4.37
C TYR A 271 -9.61 14.24 -4.22
N SER A 272 -9.90 14.94 -5.31
CA SER A 272 -10.19 16.38 -5.27
C SER A 272 -11.40 16.71 -4.38
N TYR A 273 -12.45 15.89 -4.44
CA TYR A 273 -13.58 16.00 -3.53
C TYR A 273 -13.17 15.74 -2.07
N MET A 274 -12.43 14.64 -1.81
CA MET A 274 -11.96 14.28 -0.47
C MET A 274 -11.08 15.39 0.13
N ARG A 275 -10.18 15.96 -0.65
CA ARG A 275 -9.32 17.09 -0.23
C ARG A 275 -10.16 18.31 0.18
N ARG A 276 -11.21 18.63 -0.58
CA ARG A 276 -12.13 19.72 -0.21
C ARG A 276 -12.92 19.39 1.04
N ALA A 277 -13.29 18.12 1.24
CA ALA A 277 -14.01 17.69 2.43
C ALA A 277 -13.17 17.75 3.72
N GLN A 278 -11.85 17.72 3.63
CA GLN A 278 -10.96 17.91 4.78
C GLN A 278 -10.92 19.36 5.27
N LYS A 279 -11.27 20.34 4.42
CA LYS A 279 -11.32 21.76 4.82
C LYS A 279 -12.56 22.01 5.63
N THR A 280 -12.39 22.30 6.92
CA THR A 280 -13.47 22.61 7.87
C THR A 280 -14.37 23.72 7.32
N GLY A 281 -15.69 23.54 7.42
CA GLY A 281 -16.69 24.50 6.98
C GLY A 281 -16.98 24.51 5.48
N SER A 282 -16.21 23.79 4.65
CA SER A 282 -16.52 23.67 3.22
C SER A 282 -17.83 22.91 3.00
N LEU A 283 -18.49 23.15 1.84
CA LEU A 283 -19.70 22.42 1.48
C LEU A 283 -19.47 20.91 1.41
N ALA A 284 -18.33 20.48 0.88
CA ALA A 284 -17.92 19.08 0.84
C ALA A 284 -17.75 18.50 2.27
N ASN A 285 -17.16 19.25 3.19
CA ASN A 285 -17.00 18.86 4.59
C ASN A 285 -18.37 18.68 5.28
N ARG A 286 -19.25 19.68 5.17
CA ARG A 286 -20.61 19.62 5.72
C ARG A 286 -21.42 18.45 5.18
N LEU A 287 -21.26 18.14 3.89
CA LEU A 287 -21.94 17.01 3.25
C LEU A 287 -21.40 15.68 3.76
N ARG A 288 -20.06 15.54 3.83
CA ARG A 288 -19.39 14.30 4.24
C ARG A 288 -19.61 13.97 5.73
N SER A 289 -19.86 14.98 6.56
CA SER A 289 -20.19 14.81 8.00
C SER A 289 -21.60 14.27 8.25
N LYS A 290 -22.48 14.25 7.25
CA LYS A 290 -23.84 13.70 7.39
C LYS A 290 -23.84 12.16 7.29
N PRO A 291 -24.82 11.45 7.87
CA PRO A 291 -25.00 10.01 7.70
C PRO A 291 -25.02 9.60 6.22
N ARG A 292 -24.53 8.41 5.90
CA ARG A 292 -24.55 7.88 4.53
C ARG A 292 -25.99 7.69 4.06
N SER A 293 -26.33 8.29 2.92
CA SER A 293 -27.62 8.17 2.24
C SER A 293 -27.45 8.19 0.73
N ARG A 294 -28.49 7.78 -0.02
CA ARG A 294 -28.47 7.85 -1.48
C ARG A 294 -28.34 9.30 -1.96
N LEU A 295 -29.07 10.23 -1.34
CA LEU A 295 -29.02 11.67 -1.66
C LEU A 295 -27.63 12.26 -1.41
N ARG A 296 -27.01 11.88 -0.27
CA ARG A 296 -25.64 12.29 0.03
C ARG A 296 -24.68 11.83 -1.06
N ARG A 297 -24.73 10.56 -1.50
CA ARG A 297 -23.86 10.04 -2.56
C ARG A 297 -24.02 10.77 -3.89
N ILE A 298 -25.26 11.12 -4.25
CA ILE A 298 -25.55 11.92 -5.45
C ILE A 298 -24.92 13.32 -5.32
N ALA A 299 -25.11 13.99 -4.19
CA ALA A 299 -24.54 15.32 -3.96
C ALA A 299 -23.00 15.31 -3.93
N GLU A 300 -22.39 14.28 -3.37
CA GLU A 300 -20.94 14.07 -3.42
C GLU A 300 -20.43 13.91 -4.86
N ALA A 301 -21.14 13.12 -5.67
CA ALA A 301 -20.82 12.95 -7.08
C ALA A 301 -20.94 14.25 -7.86
N VAL A 302 -22.00 15.03 -7.66
CA VAL A 302 -22.17 16.36 -8.28
C VAL A 302 -21.03 17.29 -7.90
N LEU A 303 -20.64 17.35 -6.63
CA LEU A 303 -19.52 18.17 -6.18
C LEU A 303 -18.16 17.68 -6.73
N ALA A 304 -18.00 16.38 -6.92
CA ALA A 304 -16.80 15.84 -7.57
C ALA A 304 -16.75 16.26 -9.05
N ILE A 305 -17.86 16.09 -9.80
CA ILE A 305 -17.97 16.44 -11.21
C ILE A 305 -17.77 17.95 -11.43
N ALA A 306 -18.23 18.80 -10.52
CA ALA A 306 -18.04 20.25 -10.58
C ALA A 306 -16.54 20.66 -10.60
N ALA A 307 -15.61 19.76 -10.26
CA ALA A 307 -14.19 20.00 -10.38
C ALA A 307 -13.62 19.78 -11.80
N ILE A 308 -14.37 19.21 -12.73
CA ILE A 308 -13.91 18.89 -14.11
C ILE A 308 -13.18 20.07 -14.76
N PRO A 309 -13.76 21.29 -14.84
CA PRO A 309 -13.08 22.40 -15.51
C PRO A 309 -11.70 22.72 -14.93
N SER A 310 -11.57 22.68 -13.61
CA SER A 310 -10.30 22.98 -12.92
C SER A 310 -9.28 21.83 -13.03
N ARG A 311 -9.73 20.60 -13.30
CA ARG A 311 -8.88 19.41 -13.40
C ARG A 311 -8.45 19.07 -14.83
N THR A 312 -9.20 19.53 -15.83
CA THR A 312 -8.93 19.26 -17.24
C THR A 312 -7.50 19.61 -17.69
N PRO A 313 -6.91 20.75 -17.30
CA PRO A 313 -5.51 21.06 -17.68
C PRO A 313 -4.50 20.01 -17.19
N CYS A 314 -4.67 19.46 -15.99
CA CYS A 314 -3.76 18.44 -15.48
C CYS A 314 -3.91 17.11 -16.24
N TRP A 315 -5.10 16.73 -16.68
CA TRP A 315 -5.30 15.53 -17.50
C TRP A 315 -4.72 15.69 -18.90
N ILE A 316 -4.88 16.87 -19.52
CA ILE A 316 -4.24 17.18 -20.80
C ILE A 316 -2.73 17.14 -20.66
N GLY A 317 -2.17 17.70 -19.58
CA GLY A 317 -0.74 17.61 -19.28
C GLY A 317 -0.26 16.17 -19.15
N ALA A 318 -1.02 15.33 -18.43
CA ALA A 318 -0.74 13.90 -18.27
C ALA A 318 -0.78 13.14 -19.60
N MET A 319 -1.75 13.45 -20.48
CA MET A 319 -1.83 12.85 -21.83
C MET A 319 -0.64 13.18 -22.73
N LYS A 320 -0.05 14.36 -22.54
CA LYS A 320 1.12 14.82 -23.31
C LYS A 320 2.46 14.38 -22.69
N SER A 321 2.44 13.92 -21.44
CA SER A 321 3.64 13.45 -20.76
C SER A 321 3.96 11.99 -21.11
N SER A 322 5.24 11.61 -20.99
CA SER A 322 5.68 10.22 -21.08
C SER A 322 5.49 9.45 -19.77
N GLU A 323 4.91 10.06 -18.75
CA GLU A 323 4.73 9.46 -17.43
C GLU A 323 3.79 8.26 -17.48
N ARG A 324 4.23 7.12 -16.97
CA ARG A 324 3.39 5.93 -16.83
C ARG A 324 2.58 6.02 -15.56
N LEU A 325 1.32 6.45 -15.67
CA LEU A 325 0.42 6.75 -14.56
C LEU A 325 -0.54 5.59 -14.18
N GLY A 326 -0.17 4.34 -14.44
CA GLY A 326 -0.88 3.19 -13.89
C GLY A 326 -0.91 3.21 -12.36
N GLY A 327 -1.88 2.54 -11.73
CA GLY A 327 -2.07 2.62 -10.28
C GLY A 327 -0.98 1.92 -9.49
N SER A 328 -0.47 0.81 -10.02
CA SER A 328 0.49 -0.07 -9.35
C SER A 328 1.74 -0.32 -10.18
N ILE A 329 2.81 -0.68 -9.52
CA ILE A 329 3.98 -1.35 -10.11
C ILE A 329 4.09 -2.75 -9.53
N TRP A 330 4.62 -3.67 -10.31
CA TRP A 330 4.79 -5.06 -9.95
C TRP A 330 6.20 -5.51 -10.33
N VAL A 331 6.83 -6.30 -9.46
CA VAL A 331 8.14 -6.89 -9.69
C VAL A 331 8.14 -8.37 -9.36
N HIS A 332 8.78 -9.15 -10.21
CA HIS A 332 9.11 -10.55 -10.01
C HIS A 332 10.59 -10.68 -9.73
N LEU A 333 10.91 -11.15 -8.54
CA LEU A 333 12.27 -11.42 -8.08
C LEU A 333 12.49 -12.94 -8.00
N GLN A 334 13.72 -13.39 -8.25
CA GLN A 334 14.11 -14.79 -8.03
C GLN A 334 15.36 -14.85 -7.17
N ARG A 335 15.33 -15.68 -6.13
CA ARG A 335 16.45 -15.90 -5.23
C ARG A 335 17.54 -16.72 -5.93
N ARG A 336 18.79 -16.24 -5.83
CA ARG A 336 19.96 -16.91 -6.39
C ARG A 336 20.40 -18.13 -5.58
#